data_be509f0cfcd18aed35036ca6b4870bcb
#
_entry.id   be509f0cfcd18aed35036ca6b4870bcb
#
_cell.length_a   1.000
_cell.length_b   1.000
_cell.length_c   1.000
_cell.angle_alpha   90.00
_cell.angle_beta   90.00
_cell.angle_gamma   90.00
#
_symmetry.space_group_name_H-M   'P 1'
#
loop_
_entity.id
_entity.type
_entity.pdbx_description
1 polymer ?
#
loop_
_entity_poly.entity_id
_entity_poly.type
_entity_poly.pdbx_seq_one_letter_code
_entity_poly.pdbx_strand_id
1 'polypeptide(L)'
;MRPGRWQGSIERASMAKSTANYGNDSIRQLKDEERVRLRPAVIFGSDGLDGCAHAAFEILSNSVDEARQGFGKLITLTAFADKSIQVEDNGRGCPLDWNPSEKRFNWELVFCELYAGGKYDNNEGGDYDFSLGTNGLGSCATQYASEYMDVTVWRDGNKYSLHFKKGK
;
A
#
# COMPACT_ATOMS: atom_id res chain seq x y z
N MET A 1 -5.02 -43.14 26.29
CA MET A 1 -3.66 -42.57 26.10
C MET A 1 -3.66 -41.15 26.61
N ARG A 2 -2.90 -40.82 27.66
CA ARG A 2 -2.77 -39.45 28.16
C ARG A 2 -1.62 -38.77 27.43
N PRO A 3 -1.73 -37.50 26.99
CA PRO A 3 -0.61 -36.80 26.34
C PRO A 3 0.48 -36.51 27.37
N GLY A 4 1.73 -36.85 27.00
CA GLY A 4 2.90 -36.71 27.83
C GLY A 4 3.18 -35.23 28.18
N ARG A 5 3.43 -34.99 29.46
CA ARG A 5 3.86 -33.73 30.04
C ARG A 5 5.29 -33.44 29.61
N TRP A 6 5.49 -32.37 28.88
CA TRP A 6 6.82 -31.90 28.54
C TRP A 6 7.52 -31.38 29.80
N GLN A 7 8.57 -32.05 30.26
CA GLN A 7 9.44 -31.59 31.34
C GLN A 7 10.76 -31.10 30.73
N GLY A 8 10.78 -29.87 30.31
CA GLY A 8 12.01 -29.17 29.96
C GLY A 8 12.54 -28.45 31.20
N SER A 9 13.69 -28.86 31.71
CA SER A 9 14.43 -28.10 32.72
C SER A 9 15.03 -26.85 32.07
N ILE A 10 14.59 -25.66 32.53
CA ILE A 10 15.19 -24.39 32.12
C ILE A 10 16.38 -24.13 33.04
N GLU A 11 17.60 -24.40 32.56
CA GLU A 11 18.81 -23.93 33.25
C GLU A 11 18.87 -22.40 33.17
N ARG A 12 18.94 -21.76 34.33
CA ARG A 12 19.17 -20.32 34.44
C ARG A 12 20.63 -20.02 34.11
N ALA A 13 20.87 -19.62 32.85
CA ALA A 13 22.11 -18.96 32.51
C ALA A 13 22.10 -17.53 33.10
N SER A 14 23.06 -17.25 33.98
CA SER A 14 23.30 -15.91 34.47
C SER A 14 23.95 -15.11 33.35
N MET A 15 23.14 -14.32 32.62
CA MET A 15 23.65 -13.36 31.62
C MET A 15 23.73 -11.96 32.21
N ALA A 16 24.85 -11.29 31.93
CA ALA A 16 25.12 -9.90 32.24
C ALA A 16 24.00 -8.98 31.78
N LYS A 17 23.70 -7.95 32.59
CA LYS A 17 22.68 -6.94 32.38
C LYS A 17 22.83 -6.27 31.03
N SER A 18 22.03 -6.67 30.06
CA SER A 18 21.65 -5.83 28.93
C SER A 18 20.57 -4.85 29.45
N THR A 19 20.81 -3.54 29.33
CA THR A 19 19.92 -2.48 29.78
C THR A 19 18.72 -2.23 28.85
N ALA A 20 18.43 -3.12 27.92
CA ALA A 20 17.21 -3.10 27.12
C ALA A 20 16.14 -3.90 27.85
N ASN A 21 15.11 -3.24 28.35
CA ASN A 21 13.96 -3.85 29.00
C ASN A 21 13.13 -4.61 27.95
N TYR A 22 13.55 -5.83 27.58
CA TYR A 22 12.85 -6.69 26.64
C TYR A 22 11.85 -7.56 27.43
N GLY A 23 10.68 -6.97 27.69
CA GLY A 23 9.58 -7.63 28.37
C GLY A 23 8.36 -7.83 27.45
N ASN A 24 7.30 -8.45 27.95
CA ASN A 24 6.06 -8.65 27.21
C ASN A 24 5.50 -7.34 26.62
N ASP A 25 5.66 -6.23 27.32
CA ASP A 25 5.21 -4.90 26.91
C ASP A 25 6.02 -4.30 25.74
N SER A 26 7.16 -4.91 25.40
CA SER A 26 7.97 -4.49 24.26
C SER A 26 7.41 -4.98 22.91
N ILE A 27 6.46 -5.91 22.93
CA ILE A 27 5.81 -6.48 21.73
C ILE A 27 4.49 -5.77 21.54
N ARG A 28 4.40 -4.96 20.49
CA ARG A 28 3.16 -4.28 20.09
C ARG A 28 2.85 -4.54 18.63
N GLN A 29 1.56 -4.60 18.32
CA GLN A 29 1.11 -4.60 16.92
C GLN A 29 1.22 -3.19 16.36
N LEU A 30 1.98 -3.02 15.28
CA LEU A 30 2.00 -1.78 14.52
C LEU A 30 0.79 -1.71 13.60
N LYS A 31 0.23 -0.52 13.43
CA LYS A 31 -0.74 -0.25 12.38
C LYS A 31 -0.06 -0.30 11.01
N ASP A 32 -0.83 -0.48 9.95
CA ASP A 32 -0.28 -0.66 8.61
C ASP A 32 0.51 0.56 8.13
N GLU A 33 0.02 1.77 8.37
CA GLU A 33 0.73 3.00 8.04
C GLU A 33 2.06 3.13 8.82
N GLU A 34 2.08 2.74 10.10
CA GLU A 34 3.31 2.74 10.90
C GLU A 34 4.31 1.70 10.37
N ARG A 35 3.82 0.53 9.99
CA ARG A 35 4.63 -0.58 9.48
C ARG A 35 5.33 -0.22 8.19
N VAL A 36 4.59 0.36 7.23
CA VAL A 36 5.13 0.81 5.95
C VAL A 36 6.18 1.91 6.14
N ARG A 37 5.89 2.91 6.97
CA ARG A 37 6.81 4.03 7.22
C ARG A 37 8.08 3.62 7.95
N LEU A 38 8.00 2.69 8.90
CA LEU A 38 9.17 2.20 9.65
C LEU A 38 10.07 1.27 8.83
N ARG A 39 9.51 0.55 7.88
CA ARG A 39 10.23 -0.45 7.08
C ARG A 39 9.80 -0.45 5.61
N PRO A 40 10.00 0.65 4.88
CA PRO A 40 9.59 0.74 3.48
C PRO A 40 10.28 -0.30 2.60
N ALA A 41 11.50 -0.71 2.93
CA ALA A 41 12.24 -1.76 2.21
C ALA A 41 11.51 -3.12 2.15
N VAL A 42 10.64 -3.43 3.13
CA VAL A 42 9.86 -4.68 3.12
C VAL A 42 8.84 -4.69 1.97
N ILE A 43 8.34 -3.53 1.57
CA ILE A 43 7.33 -3.40 0.49
C ILE A 43 8.00 -3.00 -0.82
N PHE A 44 8.90 -2.01 -0.79
CA PHE A 44 9.50 -1.44 -1.99
C PHE A 44 10.91 -1.99 -2.30
N GLY A 45 11.38 -2.99 -1.53
CA GLY A 45 12.69 -3.62 -1.74
C GLY A 45 13.88 -2.77 -1.29
N SER A 46 13.69 -1.49 -0.98
CA SER A 46 14.73 -0.55 -0.55
C SER A 46 14.11 0.59 0.27
N ASP A 47 14.88 1.17 1.17
CA ASP A 47 14.58 2.40 1.89
C ASP A 47 15.26 3.66 1.30
N GLY A 48 15.98 3.47 0.18
CA GLY A 48 16.64 4.52 -0.57
C GLY A 48 15.90 4.93 -1.85
N LEU A 49 16.65 5.47 -2.81
CA LEU A 49 16.11 5.96 -4.09
C LEU A 49 15.42 4.86 -4.91
N ASP A 50 15.91 3.63 -4.87
CA ASP A 50 15.28 2.51 -5.58
C ASP A 50 13.89 2.22 -5.02
N GLY A 51 13.71 2.33 -3.70
CA GLY A 51 12.39 2.21 -3.07
C GLY A 51 11.45 3.35 -3.47
N CYS A 52 11.96 4.58 -3.58
CA CYS A 52 11.18 5.71 -4.09
C CYS A 52 10.78 5.52 -5.57
N ALA A 53 11.71 5.01 -6.39
CA ALA A 53 11.41 4.70 -7.79
C ALA A 53 10.34 3.59 -7.90
N HIS A 54 10.43 2.56 -7.05
CA HIS A 54 9.42 1.50 -6.99
C HIS A 54 8.04 2.07 -6.58
N ALA A 55 7.99 2.91 -5.56
CA ALA A 55 6.74 3.56 -5.13
C ALA A 55 6.10 4.39 -6.27
N ALA A 56 6.91 5.15 -7.03
CA ALA A 56 6.44 5.88 -8.21
C ALA A 56 5.96 4.93 -9.32
N PHE A 57 6.66 3.81 -9.52
CA PHE A 57 6.27 2.79 -10.49
C PHE A 57 4.94 2.13 -10.14
N GLU A 58 4.63 1.92 -8.87
CA GLU A 58 3.34 1.39 -8.43
C GLU A 58 2.17 2.31 -8.85
N ILE A 59 2.34 3.62 -8.77
CA ILE A 59 1.33 4.57 -9.25
C ILE A 59 1.25 4.55 -10.78
N LEU A 60 2.41 4.58 -11.45
CA LEU A 60 2.48 4.55 -12.91
C LEU A 60 1.85 3.27 -13.49
N SER A 61 2.05 2.12 -12.86
CA SER A 61 1.51 0.84 -13.32
C SER A 61 -0.01 0.81 -13.34
N ASN A 62 -0.68 1.52 -12.42
CA ASN A 62 -2.14 1.64 -12.45
C ASN A 62 -2.62 2.39 -13.71
N SER A 63 -1.95 3.47 -14.09
CA SER A 63 -2.25 4.22 -15.31
C SER A 63 -1.97 3.39 -16.57
N VAL A 64 -0.89 2.59 -16.56
CA VAL A 64 -0.58 1.67 -17.66
C VAL A 64 -1.63 0.57 -17.79
N ASP A 65 -2.10 -0.01 -16.68
CA ASP A 65 -3.15 -1.02 -16.70
C ASP A 65 -4.46 -0.48 -17.26
N GLU A 66 -4.83 0.77 -16.92
CA GLU A 66 -5.98 1.46 -17.46
C GLU A 66 -5.85 1.66 -18.99
N ALA A 67 -4.67 2.09 -19.45
CA ALA A 67 -4.38 2.24 -20.88
C ALA A 67 -4.41 0.90 -21.64
N ARG A 68 -3.93 -0.19 -21.03
CA ARG A 68 -3.99 -1.55 -21.61
C ARG A 68 -5.41 -2.06 -21.78
N GLN A 69 -6.33 -1.64 -20.94
CA GLN A 69 -7.76 -1.91 -21.09
C GLN A 69 -8.43 -1.04 -22.17
N GLY A 70 -7.67 -0.19 -22.85
CA GLY A 70 -8.17 0.68 -23.91
C GLY A 70 -8.65 2.04 -23.44
N PHE A 71 -8.51 2.36 -22.17
CA PHE A 71 -8.91 3.62 -21.55
C PHE A 71 -7.70 4.53 -21.30
N GLY A 72 -7.73 5.72 -21.90
CA GLY A 72 -6.59 6.63 -21.84
C GLY A 72 -5.49 6.28 -22.86
N LYS A 73 -4.85 7.30 -23.39
CA LYS A 73 -3.77 7.18 -24.40
C LYS A 73 -2.55 8.02 -24.07
N LEU A 74 -2.64 8.82 -23.02
CA LEU A 74 -1.57 9.69 -22.57
C LEU A 74 -1.33 9.45 -21.08
N ILE A 75 -0.09 9.15 -20.74
CA ILE A 75 0.39 9.08 -19.37
C ILE A 75 1.59 10.01 -19.26
N THR A 76 1.55 10.92 -18.31
CA THR A 76 2.61 11.88 -18.05
C THR A 76 3.22 11.60 -16.68
N LEU A 77 4.54 11.43 -16.66
CA LEU A 77 5.34 11.33 -15.44
C LEU A 77 6.18 12.59 -15.30
N THR A 78 5.99 13.35 -14.23
CA THR A 78 6.72 14.59 -13.97
C THR A 78 7.47 14.48 -12.66
N ALA A 79 8.76 14.75 -12.68
CA ALA A 79 9.60 14.92 -11.49
C ALA A 79 9.85 16.40 -11.25
N PHE A 80 9.57 16.87 -10.03
CA PHE A 80 9.71 18.26 -9.66
C PHE A 80 11.02 18.52 -8.90
N ALA A 81 11.46 19.77 -8.87
CA ALA A 81 12.69 20.19 -8.19
C ALA A 81 12.63 20.00 -6.66
N ASP A 82 11.45 19.98 -6.07
CA ASP A 82 11.20 19.69 -4.66
C ASP A 82 11.22 18.18 -4.33
N LYS A 83 11.54 17.33 -5.33
CA LYS A 83 11.61 15.87 -5.26
C LYS A 83 10.24 15.19 -5.20
N SER A 84 9.16 15.89 -5.46
CA SER A 84 7.86 15.27 -5.68
C SER A 84 7.76 14.68 -7.09
N ILE A 85 6.90 13.68 -7.25
CA ILE A 85 6.63 13.00 -8.51
C ILE A 85 5.12 13.03 -8.74
N GLN A 86 4.72 13.39 -9.97
CA GLN A 86 3.33 13.34 -10.41
C GLN A 86 3.18 12.34 -11.53
N VAL A 87 2.14 11.51 -11.44
CA VAL A 87 1.65 10.66 -12.52
C VAL A 87 0.27 11.17 -12.90
N GLU A 88 0.04 11.42 -14.16
CA GLU A 88 -1.23 11.87 -14.72
C GLU A 88 -1.60 11.02 -15.92
N ASP A 89 -2.85 10.56 -15.98
CA ASP A 89 -3.41 9.84 -17.11
C ASP A 89 -4.76 10.47 -17.53
N ASN A 90 -5.24 10.08 -18.69
CA ASN A 90 -6.53 10.47 -19.21
C ASN A 90 -7.48 9.26 -19.34
N GLY A 91 -7.41 8.31 -18.39
CA GLY A 91 -8.29 7.17 -18.28
C GLY A 91 -9.67 7.52 -17.70
N ARG A 92 -10.39 6.48 -17.27
CA ARG A 92 -11.77 6.61 -16.71
C ARG A 92 -11.80 7.27 -15.33
N GLY A 93 -10.69 7.31 -14.64
CA GLY A 93 -10.60 7.69 -13.24
C GLY A 93 -11.06 6.58 -12.27
N CYS A 94 -10.38 6.45 -11.16
CA CYS A 94 -10.68 5.49 -10.11
C CYS A 94 -12.05 5.82 -9.46
N PRO A 95 -12.94 4.84 -9.23
CA PRO A 95 -14.16 5.08 -8.44
C PRO A 95 -13.77 5.40 -6.99
N LEU A 96 -14.29 6.49 -6.44
CA LEU A 96 -14.03 6.95 -5.07
C LEU A 96 -15.27 6.99 -4.20
N ASP A 97 -16.44 6.74 -4.79
CA ASP A 97 -17.76 6.85 -4.17
C ASP A 97 -18.00 5.79 -3.08
N TRP A 98 -19.16 5.94 -2.43
CA TRP A 98 -19.65 4.98 -1.44
C TRP A 98 -19.85 3.60 -2.06
N ASN A 99 -19.26 2.58 -1.42
CA ASN A 99 -19.43 1.18 -1.78
C ASN A 99 -20.46 0.52 -0.84
N PRO A 100 -21.67 0.19 -1.33
CA PRO A 100 -22.72 -0.40 -0.50
C PRO A 100 -22.35 -1.80 0.05
N SER A 101 -21.57 -2.57 -0.70
CA SER A 101 -21.13 -3.91 -0.31
C SER A 101 -20.14 -3.87 0.84
N GLU A 102 -19.20 -2.94 0.78
CA GLU A 102 -18.16 -2.75 1.80
C GLU A 102 -18.59 -1.81 2.93
N LYS A 103 -19.73 -1.09 2.78
CA LYS A 103 -20.28 -0.09 3.72
C LYS A 103 -19.28 1.01 4.07
N ARG A 104 -18.49 1.45 3.09
CA ARG A 104 -17.49 2.52 3.19
C ARG A 104 -17.19 3.11 1.81
N PHE A 105 -16.40 4.15 1.76
CA PHE A 105 -16.00 4.75 0.49
C PHE A 105 -14.91 3.94 -0.20
N ASN A 106 -14.94 3.87 -1.52
CA ASN A 106 -13.91 3.21 -2.31
C ASN A 106 -12.52 3.85 -2.13
N TRP A 107 -12.43 5.16 -1.89
CA TRP A 107 -11.15 5.80 -1.64
C TRP A 107 -10.46 5.25 -0.38
N GLU A 108 -11.21 4.86 0.66
CA GLU A 108 -10.65 4.22 1.86
C GLU A 108 -10.03 2.87 1.52
N LEU A 109 -10.71 2.09 0.66
CA LEU A 109 -10.22 0.80 0.20
C LEU A 109 -8.94 0.95 -0.63
N VAL A 110 -8.92 1.91 -1.57
CA VAL A 110 -7.82 2.06 -2.52
C VAL A 110 -6.58 2.67 -1.86
N PHE A 111 -6.75 3.64 -0.97
CA PHE A 111 -5.64 4.42 -0.43
C PHE A 111 -5.32 4.17 1.04
N CYS A 112 -6.21 3.55 1.81
CA CYS A 112 -6.04 3.39 3.26
C CYS A 112 -6.09 1.93 3.72
N GLU A 113 -6.19 0.95 2.81
CA GLU A 113 -6.20 -0.45 3.16
C GLU A 113 -5.24 -1.25 2.30
N LEU A 114 -4.28 -1.93 2.95
CA LEU A 114 -3.38 -2.84 2.26
C LEU A 114 -4.16 -4.10 1.85
N TYR A 115 -3.85 -4.60 0.66
CA TYR A 115 -4.49 -5.78 0.08
C TYR A 115 -5.98 -5.61 -0.28
N ALA A 116 -6.50 -4.39 -0.26
CA ALA A 116 -7.81 -4.09 -0.82
C ALA A 116 -7.71 -3.71 -2.31
N GLY A 117 -8.73 -4.02 -3.06
CA GLY A 117 -8.84 -3.65 -4.48
C GLY A 117 -9.45 -4.74 -5.33
N GLY A 118 -10.14 -4.35 -6.39
CA GLY A 118 -10.90 -5.23 -7.29
C GLY A 118 -10.06 -6.19 -8.15
N LYS A 119 -8.73 -6.26 -7.92
CA LYS A 119 -7.82 -7.12 -8.69
C LYS A 119 -7.65 -8.52 -8.09
N TYR A 120 -8.33 -8.82 -6.97
CA TYR A 120 -8.20 -10.13 -6.29
C TYR A 120 -9.24 -11.16 -6.72
N ASP A 121 -10.28 -10.79 -7.44
CA ASP A 121 -11.30 -11.72 -7.95
C ASP A 121 -10.82 -12.46 -9.22
N ASN A 122 -9.78 -13.28 -9.06
CA ASN A 122 -9.24 -14.13 -10.12
C ASN A 122 -10.12 -15.35 -10.43
N ASN A 123 -11.30 -15.49 -9.81
CA ASN A 123 -12.11 -16.72 -9.94
C ASN A 123 -13.16 -16.69 -11.05
N GLU A 124 -13.39 -15.57 -11.72
CA GLU A 124 -14.38 -15.49 -12.81
C GLU A 124 -13.81 -14.68 -13.99
N GLY A 125 -12.82 -15.23 -14.73
CA GLY A 125 -12.51 -14.87 -16.12
C GLY A 125 -12.52 -13.37 -16.49
N GLY A 126 -12.16 -12.50 -15.55
CA GLY A 126 -12.13 -11.07 -15.77
C GLY A 126 -10.80 -10.62 -16.41
N ASP A 127 -10.84 -9.50 -17.13
CA ASP A 127 -9.76 -8.89 -17.93
C ASP A 127 -8.45 -8.53 -17.17
N TYR A 128 -8.23 -9.08 -15.95
CA TYR A 128 -7.09 -8.76 -15.09
C TYR A 128 -5.92 -9.75 -15.14
N ASP A 129 -5.97 -10.75 -16.00
CA ASP A 129 -4.94 -11.80 -16.12
C ASP A 129 -3.52 -11.26 -16.44
N PHE A 130 -3.40 -9.99 -16.80
CA PHE A 130 -2.15 -9.33 -17.19
C PHE A 130 -1.92 -7.96 -16.53
N SER A 131 -2.49 -7.72 -15.34
CA SER A 131 -2.29 -6.46 -14.62
C SER A 131 -0.85 -6.34 -14.11
N LEU A 132 -0.21 -5.18 -14.32
CA LEU A 132 1.10 -4.86 -13.74
C LEU A 132 0.99 -4.61 -12.22
N GLY A 133 -0.12 -4.05 -11.77
CA GLY A 133 -0.41 -3.82 -10.36
C GLY A 133 -1.14 -5.01 -9.73
N THR A 134 -0.44 -6.10 -9.45
CA THR A 134 -1.05 -7.38 -9.03
C THR A 134 -1.42 -7.48 -7.56
N ASN A 135 -0.86 -6.64 -6.69
CA ASN A 135 -0.89 -6.90 -5.24
C ASN A 135 -1.91 -6.08 -4.44
N GLY A 136 -2.65 -5.13 -5.05
CA GLY A 136 -3.56 -4.24 -4.32
C GLY A 136 -2.89 -3.42 -3.21
N LEU A 137 -1.56 -3.30 -3.28
CA LEU A 137 -0.73 -2.65 -2.28
C LEU A 137 -0.27 -1.26 -2.73
N GLY A 138 -0.07 -1.07 -4.04
CA GLY A 138 0.72 0.00 -4.59
C GLY A 138 0.27 1.40 -4.17
N SER A 139 -1.00 1.75 -4.39
CA SER A 139 -1.52 3.08 -4.04
C SER A 139 -1.52 3.33 -2.54
N CYS A 140 -1.97 2.36 -1.75
CA CYS A 140 -2.03 2.47 -0.30
C CYS A 140 -0.62 2.53 0.33
N ALA A 141 0.28 1.63 -0.07
CA ALA A 141 1.64 1.61 0.46
C ALA A 141 2.42 2.88 0.07
N THR A 142 2.28 3.36 -1.17
CA THR A 142 2.90 4.60 -1.62
C THR A 142 2.37 5.79 -0.84
N GLN A 143 1.06 5.86 -0.60
CA GLN A 143 0.43 6.88 0.24
C GLN A 143 1.01 6.85 1.66
N TYR A 144 1.11 5.67 2.29
CA TYR A 144 1.66 5.52 3.64
C TYR A 144 3.15 5.91 3.74
N ALA A 145 3.95 5.57 2.73
CA ALA A 145 5.38 5.87 2.71
C ALA A 145 5.68 7.35 2.46
N SER A 146 4.81 8.04 1.72
CA SER A 146 5.02 9.42 1.28
C SER A 146 4.89 10.43 2.42
N GLU A 147 5.56 11.58 2.29
CA GLU A 147 5.34 12.74 3.17
C GLU A 147 3.97 13.35 2.94
N TYR A 148 3.52 13.37 1.69
CA TYR A 148 2.15 13.69 1.30
C TYR A 148 1.79 12.96 -0.01
N MET A 149 0.51 12.80 -0.25
CA MET A 149 -0.04 12.38 -1.53
C MET A 149 -1.30 13.16 -1.82
N ASP A 150 -1.31 13.83 -2.96
CA ASP A 150 -2.48 14.50 -3.52
C ASP A 150 -3.04 13.65 -4.64
N VAL A 151 -4.33 13.36 -4.57
CA VAL A 151 -5.03 12.60 -5.60
C VAL A 151 -6.16 13.45 -6.17
N THR A 152 -6.18 13.59 -7.48
CA THR A 152 -7.28 14.25 -8.19
C THR A 152 -7.85 13.28 -9.23
N VAL A 153 -9.15 13.09 -9.18
CA VAL A 153 -9.86 12.21 -10.12
C VAL A 153 -11.03 12.96 -10.74
N TRP A 154 -11.14 12.88 -12.05
CA TRP A 154 -12.33 13.33 -12.80
C TRP A 154 -13.10 12.11 -13.26
N ARG A 155 -14.33 11.96 -12.77
CA ARG A 155 -15.18 10.83 -13.11
C ARG A 155 -16.65 11.22 -13.06
N ASP A 156 -17.42 10.76 -14.03
CA ASP A 156 -18.87 10.97 -14.11
C ASP A 156 -19.29 12.45 -13.98
N GLY A 157 -18.47 13.36 -14.58
CA GLY A 157 -18.71 14.81 -14.55
C GLY A 157 -18.30 15.50 -13.24
N ASN A 158 -17.76 14.77 -12.27
CA ASN A 158 -17.31 15.28 -10.98
C ASN A 158 -15.78 15.30 -10.88
N LYS A 159 -15.27 16.25 -10.08
CA LYS A 159 -13.89 16.29 -9.64
C LYS A 159 -13.80 15.89 -8.16
N TYR A 160 -13.05 14.87 -7.89
CA TYR A 160 -12.71 14.42 -6.53
C TYR A 160 -11.28 14.83 -6.20
N SER A 161 -11.04 15.27 -4.98
CA SER A 161 -9.69 15.60 -4.50
C SER A 161 -9.50 15.01 -3.10
N LEU A 162 -8.40 14.28 -2.94
CA LEU A 162 -7.99 13.72 -1.65
C LEU A 162 -6.59 14.27 -1.33
N HIS A 163 -6.35 14.51 -0.06
CA HIS A 163 -5.04 14.93 0.45
C HIS A 163 -4.67 14.04 1.62
N PHE A 164 -3.52 13.39 1.52
CA PHE A 164 -2.97 12.56 2.58
C PHE A 164 -1.64 13.14 3.06
N LYS A 165 -1.40 13.05 4.35
CA LYS A 165 -0.14 13.47 4.95
C LYS A 165 0.35 12.41 5.92
N LYS A 166 1.54 11.86 5.63
CA LYS A 166 2.21 10.85 6.46
C LYS A 166 1.33 9.63 6.80
N GLY A 167 0.60 9.14 5.81
CA GLY A 167 -0.25 7.97 5.96
C GLY A 167 -1.64 8.27 6.56
N LYS A 168 -2.07 9.53 6.58
CA LYS A 168 -3.39 9.94 7.15
C LYS A 168 -4.08 10.91 6.22
#